data_2684ddf8c0bd92e8a537d247bfd60926
#
_entry.id   2684ddf8c0bd92e8a537d247bfd60926
#
_cell.length_a   1.000
_cell.length_b   1.000
_cell.length_c   1.000
_cell.angle_alpha   90.00
_cell.angle_beta   90.00
_cell.angle_gamma   90.00
#
_symmetry.space_group_name_H-M   'P 1'
#
loop_
_entity.id
_entity.type
_entity.pdbx_description
1 polymer ?
#
loop_
_entity_poly.entity_id
_entity_poly.type
_entity_poly.pdbx_seq_one_letter_code
_entity_poly.pdbx_strand_id
1 'polypeptide(L)'
;MNRIGQALLLAGGLALAAFMVYTLRFDLNHSGKGRDSTADVARVAVVYPDRTLWREFRHGVLVCARKRLLKVIEEVEGSILVETARHRRKVRFHLLDVRGLRETKEEVRTLLNAPGAPVAFVGSSNTVLTEAIAQALRGLAGSGGGGRGPVLLVPWASAVLAPSHEPGEGPVALLDINPGRIFRFCPNNQRQADSLVGCLAASEKGEEPARVVVVEDRLDPYSVDLGAAFHRAVERVAPGAEIVERADSLSLPLPQDAQALPGPAEEALAESIWRESERRPGGGTTWVFLPLQEAPALWILNALRRHARREPGSGSRSGQGPLRVVCGDGISFTNLSALADHCPFPVWCSTSSSAPGAAQALGQGVSPDTQVAAEIVAALVLCLDLPGGRAPVADELRIRLSALKLSRDDPSAMGRSLAFGRSGERVGDDLGHVLMIRTDRPEVFAVERGPSGGWRAPEPLKAASLVVRP
;
A
#
# COMPACT_ATOMS: atom_id res chain seq x y z
N MET A 1 -45.86 25.41 3.15
CA MET A 1 -44.57 25.04 3.74
C MET A 1 -44.63 25.25 5.24
N ASN A 2 -44.38 24.18 6.02
CA ASN A 2 -44.52 24.18 7.48
C ASN A 2 -43.38 24.98 8.09
N ARG A 3 -43.60 25.73 9.19
CA ARG A 3 -42.58 26.56 9.89
C ARG A 3 -41.27 25.75 10.21
N ILE A 4 -41.40 24.46 10.41
CA ILE A 4 -40.27 23.53 10.61
C ILE A 4 -39.39 23.41 9.34
N GLY A 5 -39.99 23.38 8.14
CA GLY A 5 -39.24 23.32 6.88
C GLY A 5 -38.46 24.60 6.58
N GLN A 6 -38.98 25.75 6.98
CA GLN A 6 -38.28 27.04 6.86
C GLN A 6 -37.12 27.16 7.85
N ALA A 7 -37.27 26.65 9.07
CA ALA A 7 -36.17 26.59 10.06
C ALA A 7 -35.01 25.66 9.64
N LEU A 8 -35.32 24.51 9.04
CA LEU A 8 -34.32 23.59 8.54
C LEU A 8 -33.56 24.16 7.33
N LEU A 9 -34.23 24.87 6.42
CA LEU A 9 -33.58 25.54 5.29
C LEU A 9 -32.67 26.70 5.75
N LEU A 10 -33.10 27.47 6.76
CA LEU A 10 -32.28 28.54 7.35
C LEU A 10 -31.07 27.97 8.11
N ALA A 11 -31.24 26.90 8.86
CA ALA A 11 -30.14 26.22 9.55
C ALA A 11 -29.13 25.59 8.57
N GLY A 12 -29.59 24.94 7.48
CA GLY A 12 -28.75 24.42 6.42
C GLY A 12 -28.00 25.53 5.67
N GLY A 13 -28.65 26.64 5.37
CA GLY A 13 -28.02 27.81 4.72
C GLY A 13 -26.96 28.49 5.61
N LEU A 14 -27.20 28.57 6.91
CA LEU A 14 -26.23 29.10 7.88
C LEU A 14 -25.02 28.16 8.06
N ALA A 15 -25.25 26.84 8.07
CA ALA A 15 -24.16 25.84 8.15
C ALA A 15 -23.29 25.88 6.88
N LEU A 16 -23.91 26.03 5.70
CA LEU A 16 -23.18 26.15 4.42
C LEU A 16 -22.39 27.46 4.34
N ALA A 17 -22.99 28.58 4.79
CA ALA A 17 -22.32 29.87 4.86
C ALA A 17 -21.16 29.86 5.89
N ALA A 18 -21.35 29.22 7.05
CA ALA A 18 -20.29 29.02 8.04
C ALA A 18 -19.17 28.15 7.53
N PHE A 19 -19.47 27.09 6.78
CA PHE A 19 -18.50 26.24 6.13
C PHE A 19 -17.73 27.00 5.03
N MET A 20 -18.41 27.79 4.18
CA MET A 20 -17.73 28.62 3.19
C MET A 20 -16.88 29.72 3.84
N VAL A 21 -17.32 30.34 4.92
CA VAL A 21 -16.52 31.32 5.66
C VAL A 21 -15.34 30.65 6.37
N TYR A 22 -15.50 29.42 6.85
CA TYR A 22 -14.44 28.65 7.44
C TYR A 22 -13.37 28.27 6.40
N THR A 23 -13.78 27.79 5.22
CA THR A 23 -12.86 27.49 4.12
C THR A 23 -12.18 28.75 3.58
N LEU A 24 -12.90 29.84 3.40
CA LEU A 24 -12.32 31.13 3.00
C LEU A 24 -11.41 31.75 4.08
N ARG A 25 -11.75 31.61 5.37
CA ARG A 25 -10.86 32.03 6.48
C ARG A 25 -9.63 31.14 6.59
N PHE A 26 -9.78 29.86 6.31
CA PHE A 26 -8.62 28.92 6.29
C PHE A 26 -7.63 29.34 5.20
N ASP A 27 -8.11 29.68 3.99
CA ASP A 27 -7.27 30.20 2.91
C ASP A 27 -6.71 31.62 3.19
N LEU A 28 -7.50 32.52 3.79
CA LEU A 28 -7.11 33.92 4.05
C LEU A 28 -6.18 34.06 5.27
N ASN A 29 -6.36 33.28 6.34
CA ASN A 29 -5.46 33.34 7.50
C ASN A 29 -4.09 32.69 7.25
N HIS A 30 -3.96 31.84 6.23
CA HIS A 30 -2.64 31.31 5.82
C HIS A 30 -1.95 32.19 4.78
N SER A 31 -2.60 33.22 4.25
CA SER A 31 -2.00 34.21 3.34
C SER A 31 -1.43 35.46 4.02
N GLY A 32 -1.58 35.58 5.32
CA GLY A 32 -1.20 36.78 6.09
C GLY A 32 0.13 36.68 6.83
N LYS A 33 1.15 37.25 6.26
CA LYS A 33 2.48 37.70 6.76
C LYS A 33 3.66 36.89 6.23
N GLY A 34 3.97 37.12 5.01
CA GLY A 34 5.22 36.82 4.34
C GLY A 34 4.97 36.82 2.84
N ARG A 35 5.47 37.80 2.13
CA ARG A 35 5.54 37.81 0.66
C ARG A 35 6.49 36.71 0.15
N ASP A 36 6.28 35.48 0.54
CA ASP A 36 6.80 34.34 -0.22
C ASP A 36 5.89 34.24 -1.46
N SER A 37 6.39 34.62 -2.62
CA SER A 37 5.67 34.48 -3.86
C SER A 37 5.23 33.00 -3.97
N THR A 38 3.94 32.73 -4.00
CA THR A 38 3.38 31.36 -4.12
C THR A 38 3.91 30.64 -5.37
N ALA A 39 4.54 31.38 -6.27
CA ALA A 39 5.20 30.89 -7.47
C ALA A 39 6.45 30.03 -7.23
N ASP A 40 7.09 30.12 -6.05
CA ASP A 40 8.36 29.43 -5.78
C ASP A 40 8.21 28.13 -4.97
N VAL A 41 7.00 27.76 -4.58
CA VAL A 41 6.72 26.57 -3.78
C VAL A 41 6.14 25.44 -4.64
N ALA A 42 6.86 24.33 -4.78
CA ALA A 42 6.31 23.13 -5.39
C ALA A 42 5.27 22.50 -4.45
N ARG A 43 4.07 22.22 -4.97
CA ARG A 43 2.99 21.59 -4.22
C ARG A 43 2.87 20.13 -4.56
N VAL A 44 2.72 19.29 -3.55
CA VAL A 44 2.48 17.84 -3.66
C VAL A 44 1.24 17.51 -2.85
N ALA A 45 0.21 16.97 -3.50
CA ALA A 45 -0.98 16.49 -2.82
C ALA A 45 -0.78 15.05 -2.37
N VAL A 46 -1.05 14.76 -1.11
CA VAL A 46 -0.96 13.43 -0.51
C VAL A 46 -2.38 12.94 -0.23
N VAL A 47 -2.83 11.95 -1.00
CA VAL A 47 -4.23 11.51 -1.03
C VAL A 47 -4.38 10.23 -0.22
N TYR A 48 -4.88 10.33 1.00
CA TYR A 48 -5.07 9.17 1.87
C TYR A 48 -6.50 9.12 2.44
N PRO A 49 -7.08 7.92 2.51
CA PRO A 49 -8.43 7.73 3.06
C PRO A 49 -8.45 7.79 4.59
N ASP A 50 -7.29 7.77 5.24
CA ASP A 50 -7.20 7.82 6.69
C ASP A 50 -5.96 8.60 7.18
N ARG A 51 -6.04 9.08 8.42
CA ARG A 51 -4.99 9.88 9.04
C ARG A 51 -3.79 9.05 9.50
N THR A 52 -3.91 7.73 9.58
CA THR A 52 -2.81 6.85 9.97
C THR A 52 -1.73 6.87 8.90
N LEU A 53 -2.13 6.72 7.64
CA LEU A 53 -1.20 6.80 6.51
C LEU A 53 -0.56 8.18 6.37
N TRP A 54 -1.29 9.26 6.69
CA TRP A 54 -0.69 10.59 6.77
C TRP A 54 0.39 10.67 7.86
N ARG A 55 0.17 10.03 9.02
CA ARG A 55 1.16 9.94 10.10
C ARG A 55 2.43 9.22 9.63
N GLU A 56 2.27 8.10 8.92
CA GLU A 56 3.39 7.37 8.33
C GLU A 56 4.14 8.21 7.29
N PHE A 57 3.41 8.94 6.45
CA PHE A 57 4.01 9.87 5.49
C PHE A 57 4.82 10.97 6.19
N ARG A 58 4.25 11.57 7.23
CA ARG A 58 4.93 12.55 8.09
C ARG A 58 6.21 11.98 8.70
N HIS A 59 6.17 10.75 9.20
CA HIS A 59 7.37 10.05 9.69
C HIS A 59 8.40 9.86 8.58
N GLY A 60 7.99 9.54 7.37
CA GLY A 60 8.87 9.49 6.19
C GLY A 60 9.57 10.82 5.91
N VAL A 61 8.87 11.96 6.02
CA VAL A 61 9.47 13.31 5.93
C VAL A 61 10.52 13.50 7.01
N LEU A 62 10.24 13.12 8.25
CA LEU A 62 11.20 13.25 9.36
C LEU A 62 12.42 12.33 9.20
N VAL A 63 12.26 11.15 8.60
CA VAL A 63 13.38 10.27 8.22
C VAL A 63 14.30 10.98 7.22
N CYS A 64 13.72 11.58 6.17
CA CYS A 64 14.49 12.34 5.17
C CYS A 64 15.19 13.57 5.78
N ALA A 65 14.56 14.23 6.75
CA ALA A 65 15.18 15.34 7.48
C ALA A 65 16.40 14.87 8.31
N ARG A 66 16.26 13.75 9.02
CA ARG A 66 17.41 13.14 9.77
C ARG A 66 18.55 12.74 8.84
N LYS A 67 18.26 12.30 7.62
CA LYS A 67 19.25 12.01 6.57
C LYS A 67 19.78 13.27 5.87
N ARG A 68 19.36 14.46 6.28
CA ARG A 68 19.78 15.77 5.72
C ARG A 68 19.43 15.94 4.24
N LEU A 69 18.40 15.27 3.74
CA LEU A 69 17.89 15.47 2.39
C LEU A 69 17.02 16.72 2.28
N LEU A 70 16.42 17.10 3.40
CA LEU A 70 15.55 18.27 3.52
C LEU A 70 15.61 18.84 4.94
N LYS A 71 15.05 20.05 5.10
CA LYS A 71 14.77 20.69 6.39
C LYS A 71 13.28 20.97 6.48
N VAL A 72 12.63 20.57 7.57
CA VAL A 72 11.25 20.96 7.86
C VAL A 72 11.24 22.44 8.28
N ILE A 73 10.45 23.26 7.59
CA ILE A 73 10.32 24.70 7.82
C ILE A 73 9.07 24.99 8.65
N GLU A 74 7.97 24.35 8.28
CA GLU A 74 6.66 24.57 8.90
C GLU A 74 5.90 23.24 8.92
N GLU A 75 5.22 22.98 10.00
CA GLU A 75 4.31 21.84 10.12
C GLU A 75 3.02 22.34 10.78
N VAL A 76 1.92 22.14 10.06
CA VAL A 76 0.55 22.38 10.54
C VAL A 76 -0.30 21.16 10.27
N GLU A 77 -1.48 21.07 10.85
CA GLU A 77 -2.38 19.94 10.61
C GLU A 77 -2.65 19.77 9.10
N GLY A 78 -2.35 18.58 8.58
CA GLY A 78 -2.55 18.25 7.17
C GLY A 78 -1.58 18.92 6.19
N SER A 79 -0.53 19.62 6.63
CA SER A 79 0.43 20.26 5.73
C SER A 79 1.84 20.33 6.32
N ILE A 80 2.84 20.03 5.49
CA ILE A 80 4.27 20.12 5.86
C ILE A 80 5.00 20.89 4.75
N LEU A 81 5.67 21.99 5.14
CA LEU A 81 6.56 22.72 4.27
C LEU A 81 8.01 22.33 4.57
N VAL A 82 8.71 21.93 3.54
CA VAL A 82 10.14 21.56 3.63
C VAL A 82 10.99 22.40 2.68
N GLU A 83 12.29 22.47 2.99
CA GLU A 83 13.32 23.05 2.14
C GLU A 83 14.30 21.95 1.76
N THR A 84 14.59 21.79 0.46
CA THR A 84 15.56 20.79 -0.04
C THR A 84 17.00 21.18 0.34
N ALA A 85 17.88 20.18 0.44
CA ALA A 85 19.20 20.38 1.03
C ALA A 85 20.18 21.19 0.15
N ARG A 86 20.15 20.99 -1.19
CA ARG A 86 21.16 21.59 -2.09
C ARG A 86 20.79 22.99 -2.58
N HIS A 87 19.59 23.13 -3.15
CA HIS A 87 19.17 24.37 -3.81
C HIS A 87 18.12 25.13 -3.00
N ARG A 88 17.81 24.68 -1.78
CA ARG A 88 16.89 25.31 -0.85
C ARG A 88 15.50 25.54 -1.41
N ARG A 89 15.03 24.60 -2.23
CA ARG A 89 13.70 24.62 -2.83
C ARG A 89 12.65 24.34 -1.78
N LYS A 90 11.57 25.09 -1.83
CA LYS A 90 10.42 24.88 -0.98
C LYS A 90 9.47 23.88 -1.61
N VAL A 91 9.12 22.84 -0.86
CA VAL A 91 8.13 21.81 -1.24
C VAL A 91 7.08 21.73 -0.14
N ARG A 92 5.82 21.88 -0.50
CA ARG A 92 4.70 21.75 0.43
C ARG A 92 3.95 20.46 0.14
N PHE A 93 3.94 19.58 1.11
CA PHE A 93 3.09 18.39 1.13
C PHE A 93 1.76 18.77 1.78
N HIS A 94 0.66 18.42 1.15
CA HIS A 94 -0.68 18.75 1.63
C HIS A 94 -1.55 17.50 1.61
N LEU A 95 -2.15 17.14 2.76
CA LEU A 95 -3.06 16.03 2.90
C LEU A 95 -4.40 16.37 2.23
N LEU A 96 -4.84 15.47 1.38
CA LEU A 96 -6.18 15.41 0.84
C LEU A 96 -6.89 14.21 1.48
N ASP A 97 -7.71 14.49 2.50
CA ASP A 97 -8.48 13.48 3.24
C ASP A 97 -9.75 13.17 2.44
N VAL A 98 -9.77 12.03 1.77
CA VAL A 98 -10.86 11.58 0.90
C VAL A 98 -11.30 10.17 1.28
N ARG A 99 -12.62 9.93 1.29
CA ARG A 99 -13.18 8.66 1.77
C ARG A 99 -13.87 7.83 0.71
N GLY A 100 -13.99 8.33 -0.52
CA GLY A 100 -14.71 7.63 -1.58
C GLY A 100 -14.26 8.01 -2.97
N LEU A 101 -14.62 7.16 -3.94
CA LEU A 101 -14.24 7.32 -5.36
C LEU A 101 -14.66 8.65 -5.96
N ARG A 102 -15.94 9.01 -5.77
CA ARG A 102 -16.51 10.23 -6.33
C ARG A 102 -15.84 11.46 -5.73
N GLU A 103 -15.75 11.50 -4.40
CA GLU A 103 -15.09 12.56 -3.67
C GLU A 103 -13.64 12.72 -4.11
N THR A 104 -12.88 11.61 -4.24
CA THR A 104 -11.50 11.63 -4.72
C THR A 104 -11.39 12.27 -6.10
N LYS A 105 -12.24 11.89 -7.06
CA LYS A 105 -12.23 12.46 -8.41
C LYS A 105 -12.56 13.96 -8.41
N GLU A 106 -13.53 14.36 -7.62
CA GLU A 106 -13.98 15.76 -7.52
C GLU A 106 -12.91 16.65 -6.87
N GLU A 107 -12.33 16.22 -5.76
CA GLU A 107 -11.28 16.95 -5.05
C GLU A 107 -9.99 17.06 -5.87
N VAL A 108 -9.56 15.97 -6.50
CA VAL A 108 -8.38 16.00 -7.39
C VAL A 108 -8.61 17.00 -8.54
N ARG A 109 -9.78 17.00 -9.18
CA ARG A 109 -10.12 17.95 -10.24
C ARG A 109 -10.14 19.40 -9.73
N THR A 110 -10.67 19.62 -8.54
CA THR A 110 -10.71 20.95 -7.90
C THR A 110 -9.30 21.48 -7.69
N LEU A 111 -8.40 20.67 -7.14
CA LEU A 111 -6.99 21.04 -6.94
C LEU A 111 -6.28 21.33 -8.27
N LEU A 112 -6.57 20.56 -9.32
CA LEU A 112 -5.96 20.73 -10.63
C LEU A 112 -6.36 22.02 -11.32
N ASN A 113 -7.57 22.52 -11.06
CA ASN A 113 -8.08 23.78 -11.61
C ASN A 113 -7.75 24.99 -10.73
N ALA A 114 -7.19 24.76 -9.54
CA ALA A 114 -6.82 25.85 -8.62
C ALA A 114 -5.50 26.51 -9.02
N PRO A 115 -5.30 27.81 -8.71
CA PRO A 115 -4.00 28.46 -8.85
C PRO A 115 -2.93 27.74 -8.04
N GLY A 116 -1.79 27.42 -8.68
CA GLY A 116 -0.70 26.67 -8.05
C GLY A 116 -1.04 25.18 -7.87
N ALA A 117 -1.66 24.57 -8.87
CA ALA A 117 -1.95 23.15 -8.93
C ALA A 117 -0.74 22.28 -8.53
N PRO A 118 -0.96 21.12 -7.87
CA PRO A 118 0.14 20.22 -7.50
C PRO A 118 0.95 19.75 -8.72
N VAL A 119 2.26 19.63 -8.57
CA VAL A 119 3.14 19.01 -9.57
C VAL A 119 3.14 17.49 -9.47
N ALA A 120 2.72 16.97 -8.30
CA ALA A 120 2.61 15.54 -8.04
C ALA A 120 1.47 15.24 -7.09
N PHE A 121 0.92 14.04 -7.23
CA PHE A 121 0.03 13.39 -6.27
C PHE A 121 0.74 12.16 -5.72
N VAL A 122 0.61 11.92 -4.43
CA VAL A 122 1.00 10.70 -3.74
C VAL A 122 -0.25 10.03 -3.23
N GLY A 123 -0.44 8.80 -3.54
CA GLY A 123 -1.59 8.07 -3.03
C GLY A 123 -2.04 7.00 -4.02
N SER A 124 -2.91 6.13 -3.65
CA SER A 124 -3.65 5.91 -2.42
C SER A 124 -3.20 4.58 -1.77
N SER A 125 -3.86 4.19 -0.67
CA SER A 125 -3.61 2.90 -0.02
C SER A 125 -4.18 1.69 -0.79
N ASN A 126 -5.06 1.92 -1.77
CA ASN A 126 -5.68 0.85 -2.54
C ASN A 126 -5.76 1.18 -4.04
N THR A 127 -5.99 0.14 -4.83
CA THR A 127 -6.03 0.22 -6.30
C THR A 127 -7.19 1.09 -6.78
N VAL A 128 -8.35 1.00 -6.17
CA VAL A 128 -9.58 1.68 -6.62
C VAL A 128 -9.46 3.20 -6.51
N LEU A 129 -8.96 3.71 -5.38
CA LEU A 129 -8.71 5.15 -5.21
C LEU A 129 -7.55 5.62 -6.07
N THR A 130 -6.50 4.81 -6.22
CA THR A 130 -5.36 5.13 -7.09
C THR A 130 -5.82 5.27 -8.55
N GLU A 131 -6.67 4.38 -9.02
CA GLU A 131 -7.30 4.47 -10.33
C GLU A 131 -8.12 5.75 -10.47
N ALA A 132 -8.94 6.09 -9.47
CA ALA A 132 -9.73 7.32 -9.48
C ALA A 132 -8.87 8.58 -9.66
N ILE A 133 -7.73 8.63 -8.96
CA ILE A 133 -6.74 9.71 -9.11
C ILE A 133 -6.17 9.68 -10.54
N ALA A 134 -5.71 8.53 -11.02
CA ALA A 134 -5.10 8.38 -12.35
C ALA A 134 -6.05 8.83 -13.48
N GLN A 135 -7.34 8.46 -13.39
CA GLN A 135 -8.37 8.89 -14.34
C GLN A 135 -8.65 10.39 -14.27
N ALA A 136 -8.70 10.97 -13.06
CA ALA A 136 -8.87 12.42 -12.91
C ALA A 136 -7.71 13.19 -13.55
N LEU A 137 -6.48 12.67 -13.43
CA LEU A 137 -5.27 13.26 -14.05
C LEU A 137 -5.29 13.11 -15.57
N ARG A 138 -5.77 11.97 -16.11
CA ARG A 138 -5.87 11.72 -17.57
C ARG A 138 -6.80 12.72 -18.25
N GLY A 139 -7.92 13.07 -17.62
CA GLY A 139 -8.92 13.99 -18.16
C GLY A 139 -8.37 15.37 -18.54
N LEU A 140 -7.26 15.79 -17.94
CA LEU A 140 -6.58 17.05 -18.26
C LEU A 140 -5.64 16.95 -19.47
N ALA A 141 -5.07 15.78 -19.72
CA ALA A 141 -4.15 15.58 -20.84
C ALA A 141 -4.87 15.68 -22.20
N GLY A 142 -6.18 15.45 -22.25
CA GLY A 142 -7.02 15.51 -23.45
C GLY A 142 -7.46 16.91 -23.87
N SER A 143 -7.40 17.92 -23.00
CA SER A 143 -7.94 19.26 -23.27
C SER A 143 -6.95 20.24 -23.91
N GLY A 144 -6.10 19.78 -24.84
CA GLY A 144 -5.41 20.68 -25.79
C GLY A 144 -3.96 21.02 -25.50
N GLY A 145 -3.27 20.31 -24.67
CA GLY A 145 -1.86 20.59 -24.41
C GLY A 145 -1.03 19.33 -24.18
N GLY A 146 -0.32 18.86 -25.16
CA GLY A 146 0.52 17.66 -25.13
C GLY A 146 1.17 17.36 -23.77
N GLY A 147 0.59 16.51 -22.99
CA GLY A 147 1.26 15.81 -21.90
C GLY A 147 1.59 16.59 -20.62
N ARG A 148 0.98 17.73 -20.32
CA ARG A 148 1.36 18.64 -19.24
C ARG A 148 0.62 18.42 -17.89
N GLY A 149 0.41 17.17 -17.45
CA GLY A 149 -0.25 16.91 -16.17
C GLY A 149 0.72 16.56 -15.03
N PRO A 150 0.26 16.59 -13.75
CA PRO A 150 1.03 16.11 -12.61
C PRO A 150 1.43 14.64 -12.74
N VAL A 151 2.42 14.22 -11.96
CA VAL A 151 2.76 12.80 -11.81
C VAL A 151 2.00 12.19 -10.62
N LEU A 152 1.75 10.88 -10.69
CA LEU A 152 1.18 10.09 -9.61
C LEU A 152 2.23 9.12 -9.07
N LEU A 153 2.54 9.21 -7.79
CA LEU A 153 3.40 8.28 -7.08
C LEU A 153 2.52 7.32 -6.28
N VAL A 154 2.68 6.03 -6.54
CA VAL A 154 1.80 4.98 -6.00
C VAL A 154 2.55 4.20 -4.92
N PRO A 155 2.22 4.41 -3.63
CA PRO A 155 2.92 3.75 -2.53
C PRO A 155 2.53 2.27 -2.36
N TRP A 156 1.24 1.93 -2.44
CA TRP A 156 0.74 0.60 -2.03
C TRP A 156 -0.24 -0.07 -3.00
N ALA A 157 -0.71 0.59 -4.05
CA ALA A 157 -1.62 -0.04 -5.01
C ALA A 157 -0.84 -1.01 -5.91
N SER A 158 -0.86 -2.28 -5.54
CA SER A 158 -0.05 -3.34 -6.15
C SER A 158 -0.73 -4.06 -7.33
N ALA A 159 -2.06 -3.93 -7.51
CA ALA A 159 -2.75 -4.54 -8.64
C ALA A 159 -2.19 -4.07 -9.99
N VAL A 160 -1.98 -5.01 -10.90
CA VAL A 160 -1.52 -4.72 -12.26
C VAL A 160 -2.67 -4.18 -13.09
N LEU A 161 -3.86 -4.80 -12.95
CA LEU A 161 -5.06 -4.43 -13.66
C LEU A 161 -6.01 -3.65 -12.76
N ALA A 162 -6.52 -2.55 -13.26
CA ALA A 162 -7.61 -1.80 -12.66
C ALA A 162 -8.92 -2.12 -13.42
N PRO A 163 -10.07 -2.23 -12.74
CA PRO A 163 -11.35 -2.43 -13.41
C PRO A 163 -11.65 -1.21 -14.28
N SER A 164 -12.05 -1.42 -15.54
CA SER A 164 -12.58 -0.30 -16.32
C SER A 164 -13.95 0.11 -15.77
N HIS A 165 -14.14 1.39 -15.54
CA HIS A 165 -15.44 1.96 -15.17
C HIS A 165 -16.22 2.45 -16.39
N GLU A 166 -15.65 2.33 -17.59
CA GLU A 166 -16.33 2.64 -18.84
C GLU A 166 -17.14 1.41 -19.30
N PRO A 167 -18.43 1.55 -19.57
CA PRO A 167 -19.27 0.44 -20.05
C PRO A 167 -18.69 -0.18 -21.33
N GLY A 168 -18.36 -1.47 -21.28
CA GLY A 168 -17.84 -2.21 -22.43
C GLY A 168 -16.32 -2.23 -22.59
N GLU A 169 -15.58 -1.52 -21.78
CA GLU A 169 -14.12 -1.63 -21.72
C GLU A 169 -13.69 -2.70 -20.70
N GLY A 170 -12.73 -3.52 -21.09
CA GLY A 170 -12.12 -4.50 -20.20
C GLY A 170 -11.15 -3.84 -19.19
N PRO A 171 -10.59 -4.64 -18.24
CA PRO A 171 -9.61 -4.13 -17.29
C PRO A 171 -8.42 -3.47 -18.00
N VAL A 172 -7.95 -2.35 -17.46
CA VAL A 172 -6.82 -1.57 -17.99
C VAL A 172 -5.64 -1.70 -17.04
N ALA A 173 -4.43 -1.81 -17.56
CA ALA A 173 -3.25 -1.77 -16.71
C ALA A 173 -3.18 -0.41 -15.99
N LEU A 174 -3.03 -0.42 -14.66
CA LEU A 174 -3.05 0.80 -13.84
C LEU A 174 -2.06 1.87 -14.34
N LEU A 175 -0.87 1.43 -14.75
CA LEU A 175 0.17 2.35 -15.25
C LEU A 175 -0.15 2.90 -16.65
N ASP A 176 -1.01 2.22 -17.42
CA ASP A 176 -1.42 2.63 -18.76
C ASP A 176 -2.60 3.61 -18.76
N ILE A 177 -3.23 3.84 -17.61
CA ILE A 177 -4.27 4.88 -17.47
C ILE A 177 -3.67 6.27 -17.79
N ASN A 178 -2.44 6.54 -17.35
CA ASN A 178 -1.71 7.78 -17.65
C ASN A 178 -0.23 7.45 -17.92
N PRO A 179 0.10 6.97 -19.14
CA PRO A 179 1.40 6.40 -19.46
C PRO A 179 2.56 7.34 -19.16
N GLY A 180 3.59 6.81 -18.48
CA GLY A 180 4.80 7.53 -18.13
C GLY A 180 4.62 8.63 -17.08
N ARG A 181 3.44 8.73 -16.45
CA ARG A 181 3.16 9.69 -15.36
C ARG A 181 2.80 9.03 -14.04
N ILE A 182 2.65 7.71 -14.02
CA ILE A 182 2.41 6.92 -12.81
C ILE A 182 3.71 6.18 -12.47
N PHE A 183 4.15 6.32 -11.22
CA PHE A 183 5.36 5.68 -10.69
C PHE A 183 4.99 4.84 -9.47
N ARG A 184 5.12 3.51 -9.60
CA ARG A 184 4.79 2.56 -8.53
C ARG A 184 6.00 2.28 -7.66
N PHE A 185 5.86 2.46 -6.35
CA PHE A 185 6.92 2.23 -5.36
C PHE A 185 6.84 0.85 -4.71
N CYS A 186 5.65 0.26 -4.61
CA CYS A 186 5.45 -1.10 -4.14
C CYS A 186 5.70 -2.15 -5.24
N PRO A 187 5.97 -3.41 -4.89
CA PRO A 187 5.94 -4.49 -5.86
C PRO A 187 4.52 -4.68 -6.40
N ASN A 188 4.39 -5.07 -7.67
CA ASN A 188 3.10 -5.45 -8.20
C ASN A 188 2.69 -6.86 -7.75
N ASN A 189 1.42 -7.22 -7.94
CA ASN A 189 0.87 -8.50 -7.50
C ASN A 189 1.59 -9.71 -8.12
N GLN A 190 2.07 -9.62 -9.36
CA GLN A 190 2.83 -10.71 -9.97
C GLN A 190 4.15 -10.97 -9.22
N ARG A 191 4.88 -9.91 -8.84
CA ARG A 191 6.12 -10.04 -8.06
C ARG A 191 5.86 -10.53 -6.65
N GLN A 192 4.75 -10.10 -6.03
CA GLN A 192 4.34 -10.61 -4.72
C GLN A 192 4.09 -12.12 -4.78
N ALA A 193 3.28 -12.56 -5.74
CA ALA A 193 2.96 -13.97 -5.95
C ALA A 193 4.22 -14.82 -6.21
N ASP A 194 5.09 -14.35 -7.09
CA ASP A 194 6.36 -15.03 -7.41
C ASP A 194 7.26 -15.15 -6.17
N SER A 195 7.30 -14.12 -5.33
CA SER A 195 8.08 -14.13 -4.09
C SER A 195 7.49 -15.11 -3.06
N LEU A 196 6.16 -15.08 -2.86
CA LEU A 196 5.48 -15.98 -1.94
C LEU A 196 5.67 -17.44 -2.34
N VAL A 197 5.33 -17.79 -3.58
CA VAL A 197 5.42 -19.18 -4.06
C VAL A 197 6.87 -19.68 -4.08
N GLY A 198 7.80 -18.84 -4.54
CA GLY A 198 9.22 -19.19 -4.54
C GLY A 198 9.78 -19.40 -3.13
N CYS A 199 9.35 -18.61 -2.16
CA CYS A 199 9.74 -18.76 -0.77
C CYS A 199 9.15 -20.03 -0.14
N LEU A 200 7.87 -20.29 -0.37
CA LEU A 200 7.19 -21.49 0.11
C LEU A 200 7.87 -22.76 -0.45
N ALA A 201 8.07 -22.84 -1.74
CA ALA A 201 8.72 -24.00 -2.40
C ALA A 201 10.13 -24.23 -1.87
N ALA A 202 10.90 -23.16 -1.61
CA ALA A 202 12.26 -23.30 -1.07
C ALA A 202 12.28 -23.74 0.41
N SER A 203 11.30 -23.32 1.21
CA SER A 203 11.22 -23.65 2.64
C SER A 203 10.78 -25.09 2.90
N GLU A 204 10.08 -25.69 1.95
CA GLU A 204 9.46 -27.01 2.06
C GLU A 204 10.39 -28.18 1.72
N LYS A 205 11.67 -27.93 1.48
CA LYS A 205 12.65 -28.97 1.05
C LYS A 205 12.19 -29.79 -0.15
N GLY A 206 11.41 -29.17 -1.06
CA GLY A 206 10.87 -29.82 -2.25
C GLY A 206 9.51 -30.52 -2.05
N GLU A 207 8.84 -30.33 -0.92
CA GLU A 207 7.44 -30.74 -0.77
C GLU A 207 6.53 -29.76 -1.49
N GLU A 208 6.08 -30.13 -2.67
CA GLU A 208 5.06 -29.37 -3.41
C GLU A 208 3.72 -29.46 -2.70
N PRO A 209 2.87 -28.40 -2.74
CA PRO A 209 1.54 -28.50 -2.21
C PRO A 209 0.72 -29.51 -3.02
N ALA A 210 0.02 -30.41 -2.34
CA ALA A 210 -0.95 -31.29 -3.00
C ALA A 210 -2.20 -30.52 -3.39
N ARG A 211 -2.53 -29.48 -2.61
CA ARG A 211 -3.74 -28.67 -2.79
C ARG A 211 -3.48 -27.21 -2.43
N VAL A 212 -4.12 -26.33 -3.20
CA VAL A 212 -4.13 -24.87 -2.97
C VAL A 212 -5.55 -24.36 -2.98
N VAL A 213 -5.99 -23.73 -1.90
CA VAL A 213 -7.30 -23.08 -1.79
C VAL A 213 -7.08 -21.57 -1.91
N VAL A 214 -7.60 -20.95 -2.96
CA VAL A 214 -7.52 -19.49 -3.17
C VAL A 214 -8.87 -18.89 -2.80
N VAL A 215 -8.87 -17.91 -1.88
CA VAL A 215 -10.08 -17.24 -1.39
C VAL A 215 -10.07 -15.79 -1.84
N GLU A 216 -10.82 -15.46 -2.85
CA GLU A 216 -10.86 -14.14 -3.47
C GLU A 216 -12.09 -13.33 -3.06
N ASP A 217 -11.92 -12.03 -2.89
CA ASP A 217 -13.04 -11.08 -2.92
C ASP A 217 -13.26 -10.61 -4.36
N ARG A 218 -14.39 -11.02 -4.94
CA ARG A 218 -14.76 -10.68 -6.33
C ARG A 218 -14.91 -9.18 -6.57
N LEU A 219 -15.19 -8.42 -5.53
CA LEU A 219 -15.42 -6.99 -5.63
C LEU A 219 -14.15 -6.16 -5.45
N ASP A 220 -13.07 -6.80 -5.00
CA ASP A 220 -11.78 -6.13 -4.82
C ASP A 220 -10.81 -6.46 -5.96
N PRO A 221 -10.47 -5.49 -6.84
CA PRO A 221 -9.52 -5.69 -7.93
C PRO A 221 -8.14 -6.18 -7.48
N TYR A 222 -7.70 -5.78 -6.29
CA TYR A 222 -6.47 -6.26 -5.70
C TYR A 222 -6.54 -7.78 -5.45
N SER A 223 -7.64 -8.22 -4.84
CA SER A 223 -7.86 -9.63 -4.52
C SER A 223 -7.85 -10.52 -5.76
N VAL A 224 -8.63 -10.13 -6.77
CA VAL A 224 -8.76 -10.86 -8.04
C VAL A 224 -7.42 -10.91 -8.79
N ASP A 225 -6.73 -9.78 -8.93
CA ASP A 225 -5.46 -9.72 -9.66
C ASP A 225 -4.34 -10.50 -8.93
N LEU A 226 -4.27 -10.41 -7.60
CA LEU A 226 -3.27 -11.14 -6.82
C LEU A 226 -3.58 -12.64 -6.78
N GLY A 227 -4.86 -13.04 -6.68
CA GLY A 227 -5.28 -14.44 -6.77
C GLY A 227 -4.88 -15.07 -8.09
N ALA A 228 -5.18 -14.42 -9.21
CA ALA A 228 -4.78 -14.87 -10.54
C ALA A 228 -3.24 -14.94 -10.71
N ALA A 229 -2.50 -13.98 -10.14
CA ALA A 229 -1.04 -13.99 -10.18
C ALA A 229 -0.47 -15.16 -9.37
N PHE A 230 -1.04 -15.44 -8.20
CA PHE A 230 -0.64 -16.57 -7.35
C PHE A 230 -0.93 -17.92 -8.02
N HIS A 231 -2.11 -18.07 -8.62
CA HIS A 231 -2.46 -19.26 -9.41
C HIS A 231 -1.38 -19.55 -10.46
N ARG A 232 -1.06 -18.56 -11.32
CA ARG A 232 0.00 -18.72 -12.34
C ARG A 232 1.37 -19.05 -11.75
N ALA A 233 1.69 -18.52 -10.58
CA ALA A 233 2.95 -18.82 -9.91
C ALA A 233 2.98 -20.27 -9.38
N VAL A 234 1.89 -20.76 -8.81
CA VAL A 234 1.74 -22.15 -8.35
C VAL A 234 1.84 -23.13 -9.52
N GLU A 235 1.13 -22.87 -10.62
CA GLU A 235 1.17 -23.73 -11.81
C GLU A 235 2.61 -23.92 -12.37
N ARG A 236 3.45 -22.89 -12.26
CA ARG A 236 4.85 -22.99 -12.69
C ARG A 236 5.73 -23.81 -11.76
N VAL A 237 5.42 -23.82 -10.46
CA VAL A 237 6.29 -24.45 -9.43
C VAL A 237 5.75 -25.83 -9.04
N ALA A 238 4.45 -25.99 -8.98
CA ALA A 238 3.75 -27.22 -8.58
C ALA A 238 2.62 -27.54 -9.57
N PRO A 239 2.92 -27.94 -10.81
CA PRO A 239 1.92 -28.18 -11.85
C PRO A 239 0.95 -29.31 -11.54
N GLY A 240 1.24 -30.15 -10.55
CA GLY A 240 0.36 -31.24 -10.07
C GLY A 240 -0.56 -30.86 -8.93
N ALA A 241 -0.50 -29.62 -8.40
CA ALA A 241 -1.34 -29.18 -7.30
C ALA A 241 -2.80 -29.03 -7.74
N GLU A 242 -3.73 -29.51 -6.92
CA GLU A 242 -5.16 -29.21 -7.11
C GLU A 242 -5.45 -27.78 -6.66
N ILE A 243 -5.84 -26.90 -7.57
CA ILE A 243 -6.20 -25.51 -7.25
C ILE A 243 -7.71 -25.40 -7.12
N VAL A 244 -8.18 -24.96 -5.96
CA VAL A 244 -9.59 -24.72 -5.63
C VAL A 244 -9.81 -23.23 -5.48
N GLU A 245 -10.47 -22.62 -6.45
CA GLU A 245 -10.83 -21.21 -6.39
C GLU A 245 -12.15 -21.03 -5.65
N ARG A 246 -12.15 -20.13 -4.67
CA ARG A 246 -13.35 -19.68 -3.97
C ARG A 246 -13.45 -18.19 -4.11
N ALA A 247 -14.50 -17.76 -4.75
CA ALA A 247 -14.74 -16.35 -4.95
C ALA A 247 -16.04 -15.96 -4.23
N ASP A 248 -15.92 -15.14 -3.21
CA ASP A 248 -17.04 -14.64 -2.41
C ASP A 248 -17.08 -13.11 -2.46
N SER A 249 -18.26 -12.53 -2.29
CA SER A 249 -18.40 -11.11 -2.00
C SER A 249 -18.25 -10.96 -0.50
N LEU A 250 -17.07 -10.66 -0.04
CA LEU A 250 -16.83 -10.33 1.36
C LEU A 250 -17.32 -8.90 1.57
N SER A 251 -18.57 -8.78 2.03
CA SER A 251 -19.16 -7.49 2.36
C SER A 251 -18.35 -6.82 3.44
N LEU A 252 -17.53 -5.86 3.03
CA LEU A 252 -16.76 -5.05 3.95
C LEU A 252 -17.59 -3.86 4.42
N PRO A 253 -18.09 -3.85 5.65
CA PRO A 253 -18.08 -2.59 6.35
C PRO A 253 -16.59 -2.26 6.52
N LEU A 254 -16.14 -1.08 6.10
CA LEU A 254 -14.80 -0.59 6.47
C LEU A 254 -14.73 -0.70 8.00
N PRO A 255 -13.98 -1.65 8.57
CA PRO A 255 -13.94 -1.76 10.00
C PRO A 255 -13.15 -0.58 10.51
N GLN A 256 -13.78 0.21 11.36
CA GLN A 256 -13.07 1.15 12.20
C GLN A 256 -12.20 0.43 13.23
N ASP A 257 -12.33 -0.89 13.32
CA ASP A 257 -11.61 -1.71 14.30
C ASP A 257 -11.20 -3.06 13.67
N ALA A 258 -9.90 -3.25 13.47
CA ALA A 258 -9.31 -4.53 13.03
C ALA A 258 -9.53 -5.68 14.03
N GLN A 259 -10.05 -5.39 15.22
CA GLN A 259 -10.44 -6.39 16.24
C GLN A 259 -11.92 -6.80 16.13
N ALA A 260 -12.66 -6.27 15.15
CA ALA A 260 -14.05 -6.67 14.93
C ALA A 260 -14.14 -8.19 14.76
N LEU A 261 -15.09 -8.79 15.50
CA LEU A 261 -15.36 -10.22 15.40
C LEU A 261 -15.90 -10.51 13.99
N PRO A 262 -15.46 -11.63 13.36
CA PRO A 262 -16.01 -12.05 12.08
C PRO A 262 -17.52 -12.26 12.18
N GLY A 263 -18.21 -11.87 11.12
CA GLY A 263 -19.63 -12.14 10.97
C GLY A 263 -19.92 -13.63 10.67
N PRO A 264 -21.21 -14.03 10.63
CA PRO A 264 -21.57 -15.41 10.34
C PRO A 264 -21.09 -15.90 8.96
N ALA A 265 -20.97 -15.02 7.98
CA ALA A 265 -20.49 -15.36 6.64
C ALA A 265 -19.00 -15.71 6.65
N GLU A 266 -18.18 -14.91 7.33
CA GLU A 266 -16.74 -15.15 7.46
C GLU A 266 -16.45 -16.41 8.30
N GLU A 267 -17.25 -16.68 9.32
CA GLU A 267 -17.17 -17.94 10.09
C GLU A 267 -17.53 -19.16 9.24
N ALA A 268 -18.61 -19.09 8.45
CA ALA A 268 -19.00 -20.17 7.54
C ALA A 268 -17.97 -20.42 6.43
N LEU A 269 -17.37 -19.35 5.91
CA LEU A 269 -16.28 -19.43 4.94
C LEU A 269 -15.06 -20.09 5.55
N ALA A 270 -14.64 -19.66 6.74
CA ALA A 270 -13.49 -20.22 7.44
C ALA A 270 -13.71 -21.73 7.79
N GLU A 271 -14.92 -22.11 8.22
CA GLU A 271 -15.27 -23.51 8.42
C GLU A 271 -15.17 -24.33 7.13
N SER A 272 -15.63 -23.76 6.02
CA SER A 272 -15.53 -24.39 4.71
C SER A 272 -14.07 -24.56 4.27
N ILE A 273 -13.23 -23.53 4.45
CA ILE A 273 -11.78 -23.58 4.16
C ILE A 273 -11.12 -24.65 5.03
N TRP A 274 -11.46 -24.69 6.33
CA TRP A 274 -10.93 -25.69 7.26
C TRP A 274 -11.25 -27.10 6.80
N ARG A 275 -12.52 -27.41 6.48
CA ARG A 275 -12.92 -28.71 5.93
C ARG A 275 -12.21 -29.08 4.63
N GLU A 276 -12.00 -28.09 3.74
CA GLU A 276 -11.23 -28.32 2.51
C GLU A 276 -9.76 -28.65 2.80
N SER A 277 -9.17 -28.00 3.81
CA SER A 277 -7.80 -28.27 4.20
C SER A 277 -7.60 -29.66 4.81
N GLU A 278 -8.66 -30.27 5.38
CA GLU A 278 -8.65 -31.63 5.91
C GLU A 278 -8.78 -32.71 4.82
N ARG A 279 -9.38 -32.36 3.66
CA ARG A 279 -9.50 -33.25 2.51
C ARG A 279 -8.18 -33.37 1.76
N ARG A 280 -7.20 -34.11 2.30
CA ARG A 280 -5.90 -34.23 1.69
C ARG A 280 -5.82 -35.36 0.69
N PRO A 281 -5.68 -35.11 -0.60
CA PRO A 281 -5.30 -36.15 -1.54
C PRO A 281 -3.85 -36.60 -1.23
N GLY A 282 -3.64 -37.86 -0.86
CA GLY A 282 -2.31 -38.43 -0.74
C GLY A 282 -1.46 -37.98 0.47
N GLY A 283 -2.02 -37.26 1.45
CA GLY A 283 -1.29 -36.83 2.67
C GLY A 283 -0.38 -35.61 2.53
N GLY A 284 -0.43 -34.91 1.38
CA GLY A 284 0.39 -33.71 1.12
C GLY A 284 -0.06 -32.43 1.85
N THR A 285 0.71 -31.36 1.74
CA THR A 285 0.44 -30.05 2.35
C THR A 285 -0.68 -29.32 1.61
N THR A 286 -1.56 -28.63 2.34
CA THR A 286 -2.54 -27.71 1.78
C THR A 286 -2.10 -26.27 2.04
N TRP A 287 -2.06 -25.45 1.00
CA TRP A 287 -1.90 -24.02 1.11
C TRP A 287 -3.26 -23.33 1.01
N VAL A 288 -3.54 -22.39 1.89
CA VAL A 288 -4.70 -21.50 1.81
C VAL A 288 -4.20 -20.11 1.52
N PHE A 289 -4.51 -19.59 0.37
CA PHE A 289 -4.12 -18.26 -0.05
C PHE A 289 -5.27 -17.26 0.14
N LEU A 290 -4.98 -16.19 0.87
CA LEU A 290 -5.90 -15.11 1.20
C LEU A 290 -5.38 -13.80 0.56
N PRO A 291 -5.63 -13.55 -0.73
CA PRO A 291 -5.30 -12.30 -1.41
C PRO A 291 -6.31 -11.21 -1.03
N LEU A 292 -6.45 -10.91 0.26
CA LEU A 292 -7.50 -10.06 0.81
C LEU A 292 -6.91 -8.80 1.45
N GLN A 293 -7.72 -7.75 1.52
CA GLN A 293 -7.41 -6.59 2.36
C GLN A 293 -7.33 -7.00 3.83
N GLU A 294 -6.77 -6.13 4.67
CA GLU A 294 -6.43 -6.43 6.05
C GLU A 294 -7.58 -7.00 6.88
N ALA A 295 -8.73 -6.34 6.86
CA ALA A 295 -9.84 -6.73 7.72
C ALA A 295 -10.40 -8.12 7.38
N PRO A 296 -10.81 -8.43 6.13
CA PRO A 296 -11.29 -9.75 5.80
C PRO A 296 -10.22 -10.83 5.99
N ALA A 297 -8.96 -10.55 5.68
CA ALA A 297 -7.86 -11.49 5.92
C ALA A 297 -7.76 -11.84 7.41
N LEU A 298 -7.78 -10.83 8.30
CA LEU A 298 -7.72 -11.03 9.75
C LEU A 298 -8.94 -11.77 10.29
N TRP A 299 -10.13 -11.51 9.79
CA TRP A 299 -11.34 -12.22 10.21
C TRP A 299 -11.26 -13.72 9.88
N ILE A 300 -10.88 -14.04 8.65
CA ILE A 300 -10.72 -15.44 8.24
C ILE A 300 -9.60 -16.11 9.03
N LEU A 301 -8.45 -15.45 9.21
CA LEU A 301 -7.35 -15.97 10.02
C LEU A 301 -7.78 -16.24 11.48
N ASN A 302 -8.52 -15.32 12.09
CA ASN A 302 -9.02 -15.49 13.45
C ASN A 302 -10.06 -16.63 13.55
N ALA A 303 -10.91 -16.79 12.54
CA ALA A 303 -11.86 -17.91 12.50
C ALA A 303 -11.13 -19.26 12.32
N LEU A 304 -10.16 -19.36 11.39
CA LEU A 304 -9.32 -20.56 11.23
C LEU A 304 -8.56 -20.92 12.51
N ARG A 305 -8.05 -19.93 13.25
CA ARG A 305 -7.41 -20.15 14.56
C ARG A 305 -8.38 -20.76 15.58
N ARG A 306 -9.66 -20.34 15.60
CA ARG A 306 -10.67 -20.91 16.49
C ARG A 306 -10.99 -22.35 16.11
N HIS A 307 -11.12 -22.66 14.82
CA HIS A 307 -11.32 -24.03 14.35
C HIS A 307 -10.14 -24.93 14.74
N ALA A 308 -8.92 -24.51 14.49
CA ALA A 308 -7.71 -25.27 14.85
C ALA A 308 -7.59 -25.57 16.36
N ARG A 309 -8.12 -24.68 17.23
CA ARG A 309 -8.12 -24.90 18.70
C ARG A 309 -9.24 -25.84 19.17
N ARG A 310 -10.37 -25.89 18.48
CA ARG A 310 -11.49 -26.76 18.84
C ARG A 310 -11.21 -28.23 18.51
N GLU A 311 -10.34 -28.49 17.58
CA GLU A 311 -9.96 -29.83 17.13
C GLU A 311 -8.48 -30.14 17.38
N PRO A 312 -8.04 -30.20 18.65
CA PRO A 312 -6.61 -30.35 18.99
C PRO A 312 -5.98 -31.67 18.52
N GLY A 313 -6.77 -32.59 17.94
CA GLY A 313 -6.28 -33.88 17.40
C GLY A 313 -6.02 -33.90 15.90
N SER A 314 -6.56 -32.98 15.10
CA SER A 314 -6.44 -32.99 13.65
C SER A 314 -5.10 -32.38 13.16
N GLY A 315 -4.44 -31.53 13.95
CA GLY A 315 -3.25 -30.78 13.56
C GLY A 315 -1.89 -31.29 14.03
N SER A 316 -1.80 -32.25 14.98
CA SER A 316 -0.59 -32.36 15.83
C SER A 316 0.09 -33.73 15.86
N ARG A 317 0.01 -34.58 14.84
CA ARG A 317 0.76 -35.87 14.91
C ARG A 317 2.23 -35.79 14.46
N SER A 318 2.73 -34.64 13.96
CA SER A 318 4.12 -34.55 13.51
C SER A 318 4.78 -33.17 13.59
N GLY A 319 4.26 -32.22 14.41
CA GLY A 319 4.87 -30.88 14.52
C GLY A 319 4.70 -29.95 13.31
N GLN A 320 4.12 -30.43 12.23
CA GLN A 320 3.75 -29.65 11.05
C GLN A 320 2.24 -29.71 10.92
N GLY A 321 1.58 -28.59 11.18
CA GLY A 321 0.12 -28.48 10.99
C GLY A 321 -0.26 -28.76 9.53
N PRO A 322 -1.47 -29.31 9.28
CA PRO A 322 -1.91 -29.65 7.94
C PRO A 322 -2.12 -28.44 7.02
N LEU A 323 -2.21 -27.26 7.59
CA LEU A 323 -2.62 -26.04 6.93
C LEU A 323 -1.48 -25.02 6.95
N ARG A 324 -1.21 -24.39 5.81
CA ARG A 324 -0.35 -23.20 5.68
C ARG A 324 -1.16 -22.08 5.11
N VAL A 325 -1.21 -20.97 5.81
CA VAL A 325 -1.92 -19.81 5.34
C VAL A 325 -0.95 -18.83 4.70
N VAL A 326 -1.34 -18.33 3.54
CA VAL A 326 -0.55 -17.40 2.73
C VAL A 326 -1.38 -16.16 2.48
N CYS A 327 -0.83 -14.99 2.73
CA CYS A 327 -1.52 -13.71 2.58
C CYS A 327 -0.73 -12.78 1.65
N GLY A 328 -1.45 -11.85 1.01
CA GLY A 328 -0.83 -10.73 0.29
C GLY A 328 -0.27 -9.66 1.22
N ASP A 329 0.11 -8.51 0.67
CA ASP A 329 0.61 -7.34 1.40
C ASP A 329 -0.49 -6.48 2.03
N GLY A 330 -1.74 -6.95 1.99
CA GLY A 330 -2.89 -6.28 2.61
C GLY A 330 -2.86 -6.27 4.14
N ILE A 331 -2.05 -7.12 4.81
CA ILE A 331 -1.99 -7.18 6.28
C ILE A 331 -0.82 -6.35 6.79
N SER A 332 -1.11 -5.41 7.70
CA SER A 332 -0.07 -4.61 8.34
C SER A 332 0.84 -5.46 9.25
N PHE A 333 2.10 -5.06 9.37
CA PHE A 333 3.05 -5.74 10.25
C PHE A 333 2.58 -5.77 11.72
N THR A 334 1.96 -4.71 12.20
CA THR A 334 1.44 -4.62 13.58
C THR A 334 0.40 -5.72 13.84
N ASN A 335 -0.54 -5.90 12.91
CA ASN A 335 -1.58 -6.91 13.03
C ASN A 335 -1.03 -8.32 12.82
N LEU A 336 -0.05 -8.50 11.93
CA LEU A 336 0.66 -9.77 11.78
C LEU A 336 1.40 -10.16 13.06
N SER A 337 2.05 -9.20 13.72
CA SER A 337 2.73 -9.42 15.01
C SER A 337 1.76 -9.81 16.13
N ALA A 338 0.58 -9.18 16.18
CA ALA A 338 -0.47 -9.54 17.13
C ALA A 338 -1.03 -10.95 16.90
N LEU A 339 -1.03 -11.43 15.66
CA LEU A 339 -1.41 -12.81 15.33
C LEU A 339 -0.36 -13.84 15.77
N ALA A 340 0.93 -13.45 15.83
CA ALA A 340 2.03 -14.39 16.09
C ALA A 340 1.93 -15.09 17.45
N ASP A 341 1.42 -14.41 18.48
CA ASP A 341 1.40 -14.92 19.85
C ASP A 341 0.62 -16.21 20.07
N HIS A 342 -0.22 -16.64 19.15
CA HIS A 342 -1.02 -17.87 19.33
C HIS A 342 -1.48 -18.47 18.01
N CYS A 343 -0.67 -18.42 16.97
CA CYS A 343 -1.06 -18.98 15.67
C CYS A 343 -0.74 -20.48 15.60
N PRO A 344 -1.75 -21.36 15.47
CA PRO A 344 -1.54 -22.82 15.46
C PRO A 344 -1.07 -23.38 14.12
N PHE A 345 -0.91 -22.55 13.12
CA PHE A 345 -0.39 -22.88 11.79
C PHE A 345 0.57 -21.80 11.31
N PRO A 346 1.51 -22.12 10.39
CA PRO A 346 2.37 -21.12 9.79
C PRO A 346 1.58 -20.15 8.92
N VAL A 347 1.89 -18.84 9.03
CA VAL A 347 1.33 -17.79 8.18
C VAL A 347 2.47 -17.12 7.41
N TRP A 348 2.30 -16.98 6.11
CA TRP A 348 3.23 -16.34 5.20
C TRP A 348 2.56 -15.10 4.61
N CYS A 349 3.23 -13.96 4.64
CA CYS A 349 2.72 -12.71 4.07
C CYS A 349 3.75 -12.11 3.12
N SER A 350 3.31 -11.64 1.95
CA SER A 350 4.14 -10.70 1.21
C SER A 350 4.13 -9.33 1.92
N THR A 351 5.19 -8.56 1.72
CA THR A 351 5.23 -7.18 2.19
C THR A 351 5.83 -6.30 1.11
N SER A 352 5.24 -5.13 0.93
CA SER A 352 5.77 -4.08 0.06
C SER A 352 6.99 -3.39 0.66
N SER A 353 7.26 -3.65 1.92
CA SER A 353 8.30 -3.01 2.69
C SER A 353 9.40 -3.97 3.09
N SER A 354 10.45 -3.40 3.29
CA SER A 354 11.81 -3.64 3.68
C SER A 354 12.21 -5.00 4.19
N ALA A 355 13.33 -5.37 3.64
CA ALA A 355 14.32 -6.23 4.27
C ALA A 355 14.72 -5.72 5.68
N PRO A 356 15.11 -6.62 6.60
CA PRO A 356 15.68 -6.27 7.90
C PRO A 356 16.81 -5.24 7.85
N GLY A 357 17.56 -5.19 6.75
CA GLY A 357 18.60 -4.19 6.52
C GLY A 357 18.13 -2.75 6.41
N ALA A 358 16.85 -2.52 6.06
CA ALA A 358 16.34 -1.15 5.99
C ALA A 358 16.05 -0.56 7.39
N ALA A 359 15.63 -1.37 8.35
CA ALA A 359 15.54 -0.93 9.75
C ALA A 359 16.90 -0.45 10.28
N GLN A 360 17.99 -1.09 9.82
CA GLN A 360 19.35 -0.67 10.15
C GLN A 360 19.74 0.65 9.47
N ALA A 361 19.31 0.86 8.22
CA ALA A 361 19.60 2.08 7.46
C ALA A 361 18.77 3.30 7.92
N LEU A 362 17.57 3.08 8.45
CA LEU A 362 16.61 4.14 8.80
C LEU A 362 16.54 4.41 10.31
N GLY A 363 17.11 3.56 11.12
CA GLY A 363 17.05 3.61 12.59
C GLY A 363 15.93 2.72 13.15
N GLN A 364 16.03 2.42 14.45
CA GLN A 364 15.03 1.60 15.14
C GLN A 364 13.65 2.28 15.14
N GLY A 365 12.59 1.51 14.95
CA GLY A 365 11.21 1.97 15.07
C GLY A 365 10.60 2.56 13.79
N VAL A 366 11.22 2.37 12.62
CA VAL A 366 10.63 2.77 11.34
C VAL A 366 9.73 1.64 10.84
N SER A 367 8.42 1.93 10.72
CA SER A 367 7.47 0.99 10.14
C SER A 367 7.74 0.78 8.64
N PRO A 368 7.28 -0.32 8.09
CA PRO A 368 7.31 -0.54 6.65
C PRO A 368 6.68 0.59 5.85
N ASP A 369 5.53 1.09 6.27
CA ASP A 369 4.83 2.17 5.59
C ASP A 369 5.59 3.50 5.65
N THR A 370 6.21 3.79 6.79
CA THR A 370 7.14 4.92 6.93
C THR A 370 8.32 4.82 5.94
N GLN A 371 8.82 3.60 5.68
CA GLN A 371 9.92 3.43 4.72
C GLN A 371 9.48 3.76 3.30
N VAL A 372 8.35 3.22 2.83
CA VAL A 372 7.81 3.56 1.49
C VAL A 372 7.57 5.06 1.38
N ALA A 373 7.00 5.67 2.43
CA ALA A 373 6.80 7.11 2.49
C ALA A 373 8.12 7.88 2.40
N ALA A 374 9.17 7.43 3.11
CA ALA A 374 10.49 8.06 3.05
C ALA A 374 11.14 7.94 1.67
N GLU A 375 10.97 6.80 0.98
CA GLU A 375 11.45 6.62 -0.40
C GLU A 375 10.75 7.58 -1.37
N ILE A 376 9.44 7.76 -1.24
CA ILE A 376 8.65 8.70 -2.05
C ILE A 376 9.12 10.13 -1.78
N VAL A 377 9.24 10.52 -0.53
CA VAL A 377 9.71 11.86 -0.15
C VAL A 377 11.13 12.10 -0.65
N ALA A 378 12.04 11.13 -0.51
CA ALA A 378 13.41 11.24 -1.04
C ALA A 378 13.42 11.41 -2.55
N ALA A 379 12.66 10.59 -3.29
CA ALA A 379 12.55 10.71 -4.75
C ALA A 379 12.02 12.08 -5.17
N LEU A 380 10.96 12.58 -4.54
CA LEU A 380 10.39 13.90 -4.80
C LEU A 380 11.40 15.01 -4.51
N VAL A 381 12.00 14.99 -3.34
CA VAL A 381 12.96 16.03 -2.91
C VAL A 381 14.17 16.06 -3.84
N LEU A 382 14.75 14.91 -4.19
CA LEU A 382 15.88 14.82 -5.11
C LEU A 382 15.54 15.31 -6.53
N CYS A 383 14.34 14.98 -7.01
CA CYS A 383 13.90 15.38 -8.34
C CYS A 383 13.45 16.86 -8.41
N LEU A 384 12.97 17.43 -7.30
CA LEU A 384 12.55 18.82 -7.21
C LEU A 384 13.67 19.77 -6.81
N ASP A 385 14.82 19.25 -6.33
CA ASP A 385 15.97 20.04 -5.91
C ASP A 385 16.81 20.54 -7.11
N LEU A 386 16.33 21.58 -7.77
CA LEU A 386 16.87 22.11 -9.01
C LEU A 386 17.58 23.45 -8.81
N PRO A 387 18.69 23.72 -9.52
CA PRO A 387 19.27 25.05 -9.58
C PRO A 387 18.32 26.02 -10.30
N GLY A 388 18.37 27.30 -9.95
CA GLY A 388 17.59 28.39 -10.56
C GLY A 388 16.26 28.68 -9.83
N GLY A 389 15.74 29.91 -9.95
CA GLY A 389 14.63 30.45 -9.13
C GLY A 389 13.22 29.97 -9.49
N ARG A 390 13.03 29.16 -10.54
CA ARG A 390 11.68 28.77 -11.02
C ARG A 390 11.17 27.53 -10.32
N ALA A 391 9.88 27.51 -9.94
CA ALA A 391 9.23 26.32 -9.46
C ALA A 391 9.30 25.18 -10.53
N PRO A 392 9.63 23.94 -10.11
CA PRO A 392 9.69 22.82 -11.04
C PRO A 392 8.31 22.58 -11.66
N VAL A 393 8.28 22.29 -12.94
CA VAL A 393 7.05 21.89 -13.63
C VAL A 393 6.89 20.36 -13.61
N ALA A 394 5.66 19.89 -13.70
CA ALA A 394 5.34 18.47 -13.60
C ALA A 394 6.09 17.60 -14.64
N ASP A 395 6.33 18.12 -15.86
CA ASP A 395 7.08 17.39 -16.89
C ASP A 395 8.56 17.22 -16.53
N GLU A 396 9.17 18.21 -15.91
CA GLU A 396 10.54 18.13 -15.46
C GLU A 396 10.67 17.09 -14.33
N LEU A 397 9.72 17.08 -13.39
CA LEU A 397 9.63 16.06 -12.34
C LEU A 397 9.49 14.67 -12.95
N ARG A 398 8.60 14.49 -13.92
CA ARG A 398 8.40 13.24 -14.64
C ARG A 398 9.70 12.70 -15.27
N ILE A 399 10.39 13.55 -16.02
CA ILE A 399 11.66 13.18 -16.68
C ILE A 399 12.70 12.74 -15.65
N ARG A 400 12.82 13.46 -14.54
CA ARG A 400 13.78 13.15 -13.48
C ARG A 400 13.44 11.88 -12.71
N LEU A 401 12.15 11.64 -12.41
CA LEU A 401 11.73 10.38 -11.81
C LEU A 401 12.04 9.19 -12.72
N SER A 402 11.78 9.33 -14.04
CA SER A 402 12.11 8.27 -15.01
C SER A 402 13.62 8.00 -15.13
N ALA A 403 14.45 9.01 -14.85
CA ALA A 403 15.91 8.89 -14.87
C ALA A 403 16.53 8.56 -13.51
N LEU A 404 15.74 8.56 -12.45
CA LEU A 404 16.22 8.33 -11.07
C LEU A 404 16.75 6.91 -10.93
N LYS A 405 17.98 6.80 -10.45
CA LYS A 405 18.63 5.54 -10.11
C LYS A 405 19.42 5.72 -8.83
N LEU A 406 18.96 5.11 -7.76
CA LEU A 406 19.66 5.06 -6.47
C LEU A 406 20.05 3.60 -6.22
N SER A 407 21.31 3.34 -5.93
CA SER A 407 21.74 2.03 -5.44
C SER A 407 21.29 1.85 -3.99
N ARG A 408 21.26 0.62 -3.50
CA ARG A 408 20.93 0.30 -2.09
C ARG A 408 21.84 1.06 -1.10
N ASP A 409 23.09 1.25 -1.48
CA ASP A 409 24.11 1.89 -0.62
C ASP A 409 24.09 3.42 -0.69
N ASP A 410 23.28 4.00 -1.60
CA ASP A 410 23.09 5.44 -1.65
C ASP A 410 22.37 5.91 -0.38
N PRO A 411 22.90 6.91 0.35
CA PRO A 411 22.25 7.42 1.56
C PRO A 411 20.81 7.87 1.36
N SER A 412 20.45 8.24 0.13
CA SER A 412 19.11 8.68 -0.24
C SER A 412 18.16 7.55 -0.59
N ALA A 413 18.66 6.32 -0.76
CA ALA A 413 17.87 5.16 -1.22
C ALA A 413 17.09 4.44 -0.11
N MET A 414 17.13 4.93 1.12
CA MET A 414 16.41 4.38 2.28
C MET A 414 16.67 2.88 2.51
N GLY A 415 17.87 2.39 2.15
CA GLY A 415 18.30 1.00 2.33
C GLY A 415 17.81 0.03 1.26
N ARG A 416 17.16 0.51 0.21
CA ARG A 416 16.77 -0.27 -0.99
C ARG A 416 17.11 0.48 -2.26
N SER A 417 17.34 -0.25 -3.34
CA SER A 417 17.50 0.38 -4.66
C SER A 417 16.20 1.04 -5.12
N LEU A 418 16.32 2.17 -5.80
CA LEU A 418 15.17 2.88 -6.36
C LEU A 418 15.47 3.27 -7.80
N ALA A 419 14.77 2.64 -8.73
CA ALA A 419 14.79 2.96 -10.13
C ALA A 419 13.43 2.60 -10.76
N PHE A 420 13.08 3.25 -11.86
CA PHE A 420 11.84 2.98 -12.56
C PHE A 420 12.12 2.55 -14.00
N GLY A 421 11.36 1.55 -14.48
CA GLY A 421 11.31 1.17 -15.89
C GLY A 421 10.56 2.20 -16.74
N ARG A 422 10.50 1.97 -18.04
CA ARG A 422 9.80 2.87 -18.99
C ARG A 422 8.30 3.03 -18.69
N SER A 423 7.67 2.01 -18.14
CA SER A 423 6.26 2.02 -17.73
C SER A 423 5.99 2.80 -16.45
N GLY A 424 7.02 3.17 -15.67
CA GLY A 424 6.88 3.71 -14.32
C GLY A 424 6.83 2.63 -13.22
N GLU A 425 6.97 1.35 -13.58
CA GLU A 425 7.13 0.25 -12.63
C GLU A 425 8.50 0.33 -11.96
N ARG A 426 8.56 0.18 -10.64
CA ARG A 426 9.83 0.06 -9.93
C ARG A 426 10.57 -1.19 -10.38
N VAL A 427 11.87 -1.08 -10.62
CA VAL A 427 12.75 -2.17 -11.02
C VAL A 427 13.82 -2.37 -9.93
N GLY A 428 14.25 -3.62 -9.75
CA GLY A 428 15.26 -4.03 -8.76
C GLY A 428 14.97 -5.42 -8.23
N ASP A 429 15.99 -6.06 -7.66
CA ASP A 429 15.90 -7.42 -7.13
C ASP A 429 15.50 -7.45 -5.65
N ASP A 430 15.47 -6.30 -4.99
CA ASP A 430 15.13 -6.12 -3.58
C ASP A 430 13.64 -5.80 -3.33
N LEU A 431 12.80 -6.10 -4.32
CA LEU A 431 11.36 -5.93 -4.26
C LEU A 431 10.66 -7.25 -3.91
N GLY A 432 9.74 -7.19 -2.97
CA GLY A 432 8.93 -8.33 -2.58
C GLY A 432 9.64 -9.19 -1.51
N HIS A 433 9.46 -8.79 -0.27
CA HIS A 433 9.88 -9.56 0.89
C HIS A 433 8.73 -10.43 1.38
N VAL A 434 9.07 -11.52 2.05
CA VAL A 434 8.10 -12.41 2.67
C VAL A 434 8.33 -12.40 4.17
N LEU A 435 7.25 -12.21 4.91
CA LEU A 435 7.20 -12.35 6.36
C LEU A 435 6.58 -13.70 6.71
N MET A 436 7.03 -14.33 7.77
CA MET A 436 6.52 -15.62 8.23
C MET A 436 6.28 -15.60 9.72
N ILE A 437 5.12 -16.12 10.15
CA ILE A 437 4.84 -16.53 11.53
C ILE A 437 5.05 -18.04 11.62
N ARG A 438 5.83 -18.47 12.61
CA ARG A 438 6.04 -19.88 12.89
C ARG A 438 5.15 -20.35 14.04
N THR A 439 4.85 -21.65 14.04
CA THR A 439 4.03 -22.24 15.11
C THR A 439 4.80 -22.49 16.41
N ASP A 440 6.12 -22.61 16.31
CA ASP A 440 7.01 -22.90 17.45
C ASP A 440 7.56 -21.64 18.15
N ARG A 441 7.34 -20.46 17.57
CA ARG A 441 7.80 -19.18 18.12
C ARG A 441 6.83 -18.07 17.84
N PRO A 442 6.47 -17.25 18.84
CA PRO A 442 5.56 -16.12 18.71
C PRO A 442 6.31 -14.90 18.11
N GLU A 443 7.01 -15.09 17.01
CA GLU A 443 7.83 -14.06 16.36
C GLU A 443 7.52 -14.00 14.88
N VAL A 444 7.70 -12.82 14.29
CA VAL A 444 7.65 -12.63 12.85
C VAL A 444 9.06 -12.69 12.30
N PHE A 445 9.24 -13.51 11.29
CA PHE A 445 10.51 -13.70 10.61
C PHE A 445 10.46 -13.05 9.24
N ALA A 446 11.55 -12.40 8.84
CA ALA A 446 11.74 -12.01 7.45
C ALA A 446 12.49 -13.11 6.69
N VAL A 447 12.04 -13.34 5.47
CA VAL A 447 12.65 -14.30 4.54
C VAL A 447 13.20 -13.49 3.37
N GLU A 448 14.51 -13.59 3.13
CA GLU A 448 15.21 -12.82 2.09
C GLU A 448 15.75 -13.71 0.98
N ARG A 449 15.85 -13.15 -0.23
CA ARG A 449 16.66 -13.74 -1.29
C ARG A 449 18.15 -13.53 -1.00
N GLY A 450 18.93 -14.61 -1.02
CA GLY A 450 20.37 -14.52 -0.97
C GLY A 450 20.98 -13.97 -2.27
N PRO A 451 22.27 -13.62 -2.28
CA PRO A 451 22.98 -13.13 -3.47
C PRO A 451 22.98 -14.12 -4.64
N SER A 452 22.85 -15.42 -4.37
CA SER A 452 22.74 -16.48 -5.36
C SER A 452 21.32 -16.67 -5.93
N GLY A 453 20.36 -15.80 -5.58
CA GLY A 453 18.95 -15.93 -5.97
C GLY A 453 18.14 -16.93 -5.17
N GLY A 454 18.76 -17.76 -4.34
CA GLY A 454 18.08 -18.70 -3.42
C GLY A 454 17.51 -17.99 -2.19
N TRP A 455 16.47 -18.58 -1.59
CA TRP A 455 15.89 -18.09 -0.34
C TRP A 455 16.78 -18.47 0.85
N ARG A 456 17.03 -17.51 1.74
CA ARG A 456 17.78 -17.74 2.98
C ARG A 456 16.84 -18.22 4.08
N ALA A 457 17.41 -18.96 5.04
CA ALA A 457 16.68 -19.27 6.26
C ALA A 457 16.15 -18.00 6.92
N PRO A 458 14.89 -18.01 7.41
CA PRO A 458 14.28 -16.84 7.99
C PRO A 458 15.02 -16.37 9.24
N GLU A 459 15.26 -15.05 9.32
CA GLU A 459 15.82 -14.40 10.49
C GLU A 459 14.71 -13.72 11.30
N PRO A 460 14.71 -13.85 12.64
CA PRO A 460 13.69 -13.21 13.47
C PRO A 460 13.82 -11.69 13.39
N LEU A 461 12.72 -11.02 13.07
CA LEU A 461 12.60 -9.58 13.22
C LEU A 461 12.48 -9.26 14.70
N LYS A 462 13.53 -8.72 15.30
CA LYS A 462 13.51 -8.34 16.71
C LYS A 462 12.42 -7.29 16.93
N ALA A 463 11.45 -7.62 17.76
CA ALA A 463 10.32 -6.75 18.11
C ALA A 463 10.75 -5.35 18.63
N ALA A 464 11.96 -5.22 19.17
CA ALA A 464 12.55 -3.95 19.58
C ALA A 464 12.73 -2.94 18.43
N SER A 465 12.68 -3.39 17.16
CA SER A 465 12.74 -2.51 15.97
C SER A 465 11.40 -1.87 15.62
N LEU A 466 10.31 -2.26 16.25
CA LEU A 466 8.96 -2.02 15.74
C LEU A 466 7.97 -1.44 16.75
N VAL A 467 8.38 -1.26 18.02
CA VAL A 467 7.55 -0.58 19.00
C VAL A 467 7.52 0.92 18.67
N VAL A 468 6.58 1.31 17.85
CA VAL A 468 6.06 2.68 17.86
C VAL A 468 5.37 2.85 19.21
N ARG A 469 6.06 3.44 20.19
CA ARG A 469 5.36 3.92 21.40
C ARG A 469 4.34 4.96 20.97
N PRO A 470 3.12 4.89 21.48
CA PRO A 470 2.04 5.82 21.14
C PRO A 470 2.41 7.27 21.40
#